data_935e3077f4522d240143226c83f73504
#
_entry.id   935e3077f4522d240143226c83f73504
#
_cell.length_a   1.000
_cell.length_b   1.000
_cell.length_c   1.000
_cell.angle_alpha   90.00
_cell.angle_beta   90.00
_cell.angle_gamma   90.00
#
_symmetry.space_group_name_H-M   'P 1'
#
loop_
_entity.id
_entity.type
_entity.pdbx_description
1 polymer ?
#
loop_
_entity_poly.entity_id
_entity_poly.type
_entity_poly.pdbx_seq_one_letter_code
_entity_poly.pdbx_strand_id
1 'polypeptide(L)'
;GAVGLSGRETAVFYEDALDNGYGQSCRGYYLLTWLGYPKVKVLNGGFSAWKAAGLPVSTTPVTPVPATFPTDLQSADVMLTRADVEQALGTDVVLLDVRDVDEWIGESSSPYGKDFAPRKGRLPGARWIEWYRFMKPSANGPVFKSPHEIRAECASAGVKPDDTVYLYCFKGARASNTFLALKQAGFADVRMYFGSWNEWSRDDKLPIESGLPLVKFPKKPALALAA
;
A
#
# COMPACT_ATOMS: atom_id res chain seq x y z
N GLY A 1 -1.11 14.43 -19.95
CA GLY A 1 -1.36 15.06 -21.24
C GLY A 1 -2.71 14.68 -21.84
N ALA A 2 -2.85 13.47 -22.38
CA ALA A 2 -4.05 13.05 -23.14
C ALA A 2 -5.36 13.13 -22.34
N VAL A 3 -5.32 12.97 -21.02
CA VAL A 3 -6.48 13.07 -20.14
C VAL A 3 -6.71 14.49 -19.56
N GLY A 4 -6.07 15.50 -20.12
CA GLY A 4 -6.27 16.90 -19.74
C GLY A 4 -5.50 17.39 -18.52
N LEU A 5 -4.55 16.63 -17.98
CA LEU A 5 -3.75 17.05 -16.83
C LEU A 5 -2.62 17.99 -17.25
N SER A 6 -2.64 19.22 -16.71
CA SER A 6 -1.65 20.30 -16.99
C SER A 6 -0.86 20.75 -15.75
N GLY A 7 -1.08 20.11 -14.58
CA GLY A 7 -0.49 20.53 -13.31
C GLY A 7 -1.39 21.47 -12.50
N ARG A 8 -2.45 22.02 -13.06
CA ARG A 8 -3.39 22.96 -12.40
C ARG A 8 -4.59 22.25 -11.80
N GLU A 9 -5.04 21.21 -12.44
CA GLU A 9 -6.23 20.43 -12.08
C GLU A 9 -5.96 19.55 -10.87
N THR A 10 -7.01 19.22 -10.10
CA THR A 10 -6.94 18.15 -9.13
C THR A 10 -7.25 16.82 -9.83
N ALA A 11 -6.29 15.91 -9.88
CA ALA A 11 -6.53 14.55 -10.32
C ALA A 11 -7.24 13.77 -9.21
N VAL A 12 -8.45 13.29 -9.47
CA VAL A 12 -9.22 12.46 -8.52
C VAL A 12 -9.34 11.06 -9.10
N PHE A 13 -8.75 10.09 -8.41
CA PHE A 13 -8.88 8.69 -8.75
C PHE A 13 -10.04 8.04 -7.99
N TYR A 14 -10.78 7.17 -8.66
CA TYR A 14 -11.82 6.37 -8.03
C TYR A 14 -11.96 5.02 -8.73
N GLU A 15 -12.55 4.08 -8.06
CA GLU A 15 -12.98 2.75 -8.52
C GLU A 15 -14.37 2.46 -7.95
N ASP A 16 -14.98 1.32 -8.24
CA ASP A 16 -16.33 1.02 -7.75
C ASP A 16 -16.39 1.04 -6.22
N ALA A 17 -15.44 0.35 -5.57
CA ALA A 17 -15.20 0.43 -4.14
C ALA A 17 -13.69 0.29 -3.87
N LEU A 18 -13.21 0.78 -2.73
CA LEU A 18 -11.75 0.86 -2.47
C LEU A 18 -11.04 -0.49 -2.34
N ASP A 19 -11.76 -1.57 -2.11
CA ASP A 19 -11.23 -2.95 -2.07
C ASP A 19 -11.41 -3.70 -3.39
N ASN A 20 -12.08 -3.09 -4.36
CA ASN A 20 -12.26 -3.66 -5.68
C ASN A 20 -10.99 -3.48 -6.51
N GLY A 21 -10.48 -4.56 -7.10
CA GLY A 21 -9.26 -4.52 -7.89
C GLY A 21 -7.98 -4.24 -7.07
N TYR A 22 -7.98 -4.48 -5.78
CA TYR A 22 -6.83 -4.29 -4.87
C TYR A 22 -6.35 -2.84 -4.73
N GLY A 23 -7.25 -1.86 -4.81
CA GLY A 23 -6.93 -0.45 -4.62
C GLY A 23 -6.23 0.19 -5.82
N GLN A 24 -6.73 -0.03 -7.02
CA GLN A 24 -6.14 0.55 -8.24
C GLN A 24 -6.21 2.09 -8.29
N SER A 25 -7.25 2.69 -7.69
CA SER A 25 -7.33 4.15 -7.52
C SER A 25 -6.15 4.71 -6.71
N CYS A 26 -5.75 3.99 -5.66
CA CYS A 26 -4.57 4.34 -4.86
C CYS A 26 -3.27 4.19 -5.66
N ARG A 27 -3.21 3.25 -6.60
CA ARG A 27 -2.05 3.11 -7.50
C ARG A 27 -1.91 4.32 -8.43
N GLY A 28 -3.01 4.83 -8.97
CA GLY A 28 -3.02 6.07 -9.74
C GLY A 28 -2.56 7.27 -8.89
N TYR A 29 -3.07 7.38 -7.68
CA TYR A 29 -2.62 8.37 -6.70
C TYR A 29 -1.11 8.29 -6.46
N TYR A 30 -0.58 7.10 -6.16
CA TYR A 30 0.84 6.89 -5.89
C TYR A 30 1.73 7.29 -7.07
N LEU A 31 1.37 6.86 -8.28
CA LEU A 31 2.16 7.16 -9.48
C LEU A 31 2.22 8.65 -9.79
N LEU A 32 1.10 9.38 -9.68
CA LEU A 32 1.13 10.84 -9.85
C LEU A 32 1.85 11.55 -8.70
N THR A 33 1.77 11.03 -7.46
CA THR A 33 2.56 11.55 -6.34
C THR A 33 4.04 11.35 -6.58
N TRP A 34 4.46 10.17 -7.05
CA TRP A 34 5.85 9.92 -7.44
C TRP A 34 6.33 10.88 -8.53
N LEU A 35 5.51 11.11 -9.55
CA LEU A 35 5.82 12.08 -10.62
C LEU A 35 5.86 13.54 -10.12
N GLY A 36 5.52 13.81 -8.87
CA GLY A 36 5.48 15.17 -8.32
C GLY A 36 4.24 15.98 -8.72
N TYR A 37 3.18 15.34 -9.21
CA TYR A 37 1.96 16.06 -9.57
C TYR A 37 1.31 16.71 -8.33
N PRO A 38 0.99 18.03 -8.37
CA PRO A 38 0.77 18.79 -7.13
C PRO A 38 -0.54 18.50 -6.40
N LYS A 39 -1.57 18.04 -7.13
CA LYS A 39 -2.93 17.88 -6.57
C LYS A 39 -3.52 16.53 -6.97
N VAL A 40 -3.32 15.53 -6.13
CA VAL A 40 -3.83 14.17 -6.33
C VAL A 40 -4.72 13.76 -5.16
N LYS A 41 -5.85 13.14 -5.46
CA LYS A 41 -6.81 12.63 -4.46
C LYS A 41 -7.36 11.27 -4.88
N VAL A 42 -7.87 10.54 -3.88
CA VAL A 42 -8.66 9.32 -4.07
C VAL A 42 -10.04 9.54 -3.46
N LEU A 43 -11.08 9.13 -4.16
CA LEU A 43 -12.46 9.18 -3.65
C LEU A 43 -12.65 8.07 -2.61
N ASN A 44 -12.74 8.46 -1.33
CA ASN A 44 -12.94 7.53 -0.23
C ASN A 44 -14.32 6.86 -0.32
N GLY A 45 -14.35 5.51 -0.31
CA GLY A 45 -15.56 4.73 -0.55
C GLY A 45 -15.90 4.51 -2.03
N GLY A 46 -15.14 5.12 -2.95
CA GLY A 46 -15.28 4.92 -4.39
C GLY A 46 -16.60 5.39 -4.99
N PHE A 47 -16.91 4.89 -6.18
CA PHE A 47 -18.12 5.27 -6.92
C PHE A 47 -19.41 4.78 -6.22
N SER A 48 -19.35 3.70 -5.47
CA SER A 48 -20.46 3.21 -4.66
C SER A 48 -20.89 4.24 -3.61
N ALA A 49 -19.93 4.82 -2.88
CA ALA A 49 -20.23 5.89 -1.91
C ALA A 49 -20.74 7.17 -2.58
N TRP A 50 -20.20 7.51 -3.76
CA TRP A 50 -20.69 8.66 -4.56
C TRP A 50 -22.16 8.50 -4.93
N LYS A 51 -22.55 7.33 -5.46
CA LYS A 51 -23.96 7.03 -5.81
C LYS A 51 -24.86 7.05 -4.59
N ALA A 52 -24.42 6.45 -3.50
CA ALA A 52 -25.19 6.39 -2.27
C ALA A 52 -25.42 7.76 -1.63
N ALA A 53 -24.51 8.71 -1.84
CA ALA A 53 -24.67 10.11 -1.45
C ALA A 53 -25.63 10.90 -2.36
N GLY A 54 -26.23 10.27 -3.36
CA GLY A 54 -27.16 10.92 -4.31
C GLY A 54 -26.48 11.93 -5.25
N LEU A 55 -25.15 11.83 -5.41
CA LEU A 55 -24.40 12.77 -6.23
C LEU A 55 -24.59 12.48 -7.73
N PRO A 56 -24.46 13.51 -8.60
CA PRO A 56 -24.73 13.37 -10.03
C PRO A 56 -23.83 12.31 -10.70
N VAL A 57 -24.45 11.51 -11.56
CA VAL A 57 -23.76 10.55 -12.44
C VAL A 57 -24.17 10.80 -13.89
N SER A 58 -23.29 10.44 -14.84
CA SER A 58 -23.58 10.56 -16.25
C SER A 58 -23.12 9.27 -16.98
N THR A 59 -23.89 8.87 -17.97
CA THR A 59 -23.53 7.84 -18.95
C THR A 59 -23.01 8.44 -20.25
N THR A 60 -23.02 9.77 -20.37
CA THR A 60 -22.53 10.47 -21.56
C THR A 60 -21.00 10.36 -21.61
N PRO A 61 -20.43 9.78 -22.68
CA PRO A 61 -18.99 9.74 -22.85
C PRO A 61 -18.40 11.15 -22.87
N VAL A 62 -17.32 11.34 -22.12
CA VAL A 62 -16.55 12.58 -22.12
C VAL A 62 -15.23 12.33 -22.85
N THR A 63 -14.95 13.15 -23.87
CA THR A 63 -13.64 13.20 -24.51
C THR A 63 -12.81 14.25 -23.79
N PRO A 64 -11.73 13.87 -23.09
CA PRO A 64 -10.86 14.86 -22.44
C PRO A 64 -10.24 15.79 -23.47
N VAL A 65 -10.14 17.07 -23.16
CA VAL A 65 -9.33 18.01 -23.94
C VAL A 65 -7.86 17.79 -23.58
N PRO A 66 -7.01 17.37 -24.51
CA PRO A 66 -5.60 17.16 -24.23
C PRO A 66 -4.93 18.45 -23.73
N ALA A 67 -4.03 18.30 -22.77
CA ALA A 67 -3.22 19.38 -22.22
C ALA A 67 -1.73 18.99 -22.22
N THR A 68 -0.84 19.95 -22.11
CA THR A 68 0.58 19.67 -21.90
C THR A 68 0.79 19.25 -20.45
N PHE A 69 1.21 17.99 -20.26
CA PHE A 69 1.61 17.51 -18.92
C PHE A 69 2.93 18.19 -18.53
N PRO A 70 3.06 18.71 -17.32
CA PRO A 70 4.30 19.36 -16.89
C PRO A 70 5.45 18.35 -16.86
N THR A 71 6.58 18.72 -17.47
CA THR A 71 7.79 17.87 -17.55
C THR A 71 8.90 18.31 -16.61
N ASP A 72 8.69 19.43 -15.92
CA ASP A 72 9.60 20.04 -14.94
C ASP A 72 9.31 19.67 -13.50
N LEU A 73 8.37 18.74 -13.27
CA LEU A 73 8.04 18.26 -11.95
C LEU A 73 9.23 17.51 -11.34
N GLN A 74 9.47 17.78 -10.05
CA GLN A 74 10.45 17.03 -9.28
C GLN A 74 9.80 15.74 -8.76
N SER A 75 10.34 14.60 -9.18
CA SER A 75 9.86 13.29 -8.67
C SER A 75 10.05 13.20 -7.16
N ALA A 76 9.01 12.75 -6.47
CA ALA A 76 9.09 12.49 -5.04
C ALA A 76 9.94 11.23 -4.78
N ASP A 77 10.76 11.27 -3.73
CA ASP A 77 11.59 10.13 -3.30
C ASP A 77 10.73 9.10 -2.52
N VAL A 78 9.79 8.49 -3.22
CA VAL A 78 8.86 7.51 -2.64
C VAL A 78 8.92 6.15 -3.33
N MET A 79 9.61 6.04 -4.47
CA MET A 79 9.73 4.79 -5.22
C MET A 79 11.10 4.17 -5.04
N LEU A 80 11.09 2.93 -4.57
CA LEU A 80 12.29 2.15 -4.29
C LEU A 80 12.58 1.19 -5.43
N THR A 81 13.87 1.05 -5.70
CA THR A 81 14.42 -0.03 -6.52
C THR A 81 14.65 -1.29 -5.68
N ARG A 82 14.94 -2.40 -6.36
CA ARG A 82 15.39 -3.62 -5.70
C ARG A 82 16.65 -3.38 -4.84
N ALA A 83 17.60 -2.64 -5.36
CA ALA A 83 18.86 -2.35 -4.67
C ALA A 83 18.65 -1.58 -3.34
N ASP A 84 17.67 -0.66 -3.30
CA ASP A 84 17.33 0.05 -2.05
C ASP A 84 16.81 -0.92 -0.98
N VAL A 85 16.02 -1.92 -1.40
CA VAL A 85 15.49 -2.94 -0.47
C VAL A 85 16.59 -3.91 -0.02
N GLU A 86 17.49 -4.32 -0.92
CA GLU A 86 18.66 -5.15 -0.56
C GLU A 86 19.53 -4.45 0.49
N GLN A 87 19.78 -3.14 0.34
CA GLN A 87 20.54 -2.35 1.30
C GLN A 87 19.82 -2.16 2.65
N ALA A 88 18.50 -2.19 2.65
CA ALA A 88 17.68 -2.05 3.87
C ALA A 88 17.61 -3.33 4.70
N LEU A 89 17.97 -4.50 4.15
CA LEU A 89 17.95 -5.76 4.89
C LEU A 89 18.86 -5.72 6.12
N GLY A 90 18.30 -6.08 7.28
CA GLY A 90 19.04 -6.11 8.55
C GLY A 90 19.34 -4.75 9.17
N THR A 91 18.77 -3.66 8.64
CA THR A 91 18.82 -2.32 9.22
C THR A 91 17.59 -2.01 10.07
N ASP A 92 17.49 -0.77 10.58
CA ASP A 92 16.32 -0.30 11.35
C ASP A 92 15.11 0.06 10.45
N VAL A 93 15.25 -0.01 9.13
CA VAL A 93 14.16 0.21 8.19
C VAL A 93 13.09 -0.88 8.35
N VAL A 94 11.85 -0.47 8.48
CA VAL A 94 10.72 -1.37 8.56
C VAL A 94 10.31 -1.83 7.16
N LEU A 95 10.60 -3.07 6.81
CA LEU A 95 10.05 -3.71 5.62
C LEU A 95 8.63 -4.18 5.95
N LEU A 96 7.60 -3.58 5.34
CA LEU A 96 6.21 -3.89 5.63
C LEU A 96 5.56 -4.65 4.46
N ASP A 97 5.31 -5.93 4.68
CA ASP A 97 4.53 -6.78 3.78
C ASP A 97 3.04 -6.52 3.98
N VAL A 98 2.35 -6.21 2.88
CA VAL A 98 0.91 -5.93 2.92
C VAL A 98 0.10 -6.92 2.08
N ARG A 99 0.70 -8.07 1.75
CA ARG A 99 0.04 -9.15 1.02
C ARG A 99 -0.93 -9.93 1.91
N ASP A 100 -1.70 -10.78 1.27
CA ASP A 100 -2.64 -11.67 1.94
C ASP A 100 -1.89 -12.72 2.79
N VAL A 101 -2.57 -13.28 3.79
CA VAL A 101 -1.93 -14.15 4.80
C VAL A 101 -1.28 -15.39 4.20
N ASP A 102 -1.87 -15.99 3.16
CA ASP A 102 -1.33 -17.17 2.48
C ASP A 102 -0.03 -16.88 1.73
N GLU A 103 0.12 -15.66 1.18
CA GLU A 103 1.37 -15.19 0.59
C GLU A 103 2.43 -14.95 1.69
N TRP A 104 2.02 -14.33 2.81
CA TRP A 104 2.91 -14.03 3.94
C TRP A 104 3.52 -15.28 4.56
N ILE A 105 2.71 -16.32 4.80
CA ILE A 105 3.19 -17.58 5.39
C ILE A 105 3.86 -18.51 4.38
N GLY A 106 3.85 -18.15 3.09
CA GLY A 106 4.51 -18.92 2.03
C GLY A 106 3.70 -20.10 1.49
N GLU A 107 2.38 -20.12 1.68
CA GLU A 107 1.50 -21.10 1.04
C GLU A 107 1.15 -20.71 -0.39
N SER A 108 1.06 -19.42 -0.67
CA SER A 108 0.88 -18.86 -2.00
C SER A 108 2.04 -17.96 -2.40
N SER A 109 2.32 -17.88 -3.69
CA SER A 109 3.31 -16.95 -4.23
C SER A 109 2.69 -15.65 -4.73
N SER A 110 1.34 -15.58 -4.87
CA SER A 110 0.69 -14.50 -5.59
C SER A 110 -0.82 -14.53 -5.43
N PRO A 111 -1.51 -13.38 -5.52
CA PRO A 111 -2.96 -13.31 -5.60
C PRO A 111 -3.52 -13.82 -6.95
N TYR A 112 -2.66 -14.08 -7.93
CA TYR A 112 -3.05 -14.59 -9.26
C TYR A 112 -2.98 -16.10 -9.38
N GLY A 113 -2.54 -16.77 -8.34
CA GLY A 113 -2.44 -18.22 -8.27
C GLY A 113 -1.32 -18.66 -7.32
N LYS A 114 -1.55 -19.79 -6.67
CA LYS A 114 -0.68 -20.32 -5.61
C LYS A 114 0.78 -20.46 -6.04
N ASP A 115 1.01 -20.85 -7.29
CA ASP A 115 2.33 -21.12 -7.87
C ASP A 115 2.65 -20.19 -9.06
N PHE A 116 2.04 -19.01 -9.10
CA PHE A 116 2.22 -18.05 -10.21
C PHE A 116 3.66 -17.48 -10.27
N ALA A 117 4.26 -17.20 -9.14
CA ALA A 117 5.65 -16.76 -9.05
C ALA A 117 6.56 -17.93 -8.58
N PRO A 118 7.85 -17.92 -8.93
CA PRO A 118 8.71 -19.09 -8.73
C PRO A 118 9.02 -19.42 -7.27
N ARG A 119 8.94 -18.45 -6.37
CA ARG A 119 9.25 -18.65 -4.95
C ARG A 119 8.12 -18.15 -4.06
N LYS A 120 7.96 -18.78 -2.91
CA LYS A 120 6.99 -18.45 -1.85
C LYS A 120 7.74 -18.00 -0.60
N GLY A 121 7.12 -17.13 0.18
CA GLY A 121 7.70 -16.58 1.40
C GLY A 121 7.65 -15.06 1.42
N ARG A 122 8.59 -14.44 2.11
CA ARG A 122 8.63 -13.00 2.36
C ARG A 122 10.06 -12.46 2.39
N LEU A 123 10.21 -11.14 2.38
CA LEU A 123 11.49 -10.49 2.63
C LEU A 123 11.97 -10.78 4.05
N PRO A 124 13.28 -11.05 4.26
CA PRO A 124 13.82 -11.30 5.60
C PRO A 124 13.57 -10.14 6.55
N GLY A 125 13.13 -10.45 7.77
CA GLY A 125 12.85 -9.45 8.80
C GLY A 125 11.61 -8.60 8.57
N ALA A 126 10.83 -8.86 7.53
CA ALA A 126 9.62 -8.08 7.25
C ALA A 126 8.59 -8.23 8.38
N ARG A 127 7.86 -7.13 8.61
CA ARG A 127 6.63 -7.12 9.42
C ARG A 127 5.44 -7.25 8.47
N TRP A 128 4.27 -7.63 9.02
CA TRP A 128 3.11 -7.90 8.19
C TRP A 128 1.85 -7.25 8.73
N ILE A 129 1.13 -6.56 7.82
CA ILE A 129 -0.24 -6.07 8.01
C ILE A 129 -0.94 -6.21 6.68
N GLU A 130 -1.95 -7.06 6.59
CA GLU A 130 -2.76 -7.17 5.37
C GLU A 130 -3.34 -5.81 4.97
N TRP A 131 -3.25 -5.47 3.70
CA TRP A 131 -3.61 -4.16 3.16
C TRP A 131 -5.04 -3.72 3.50
N TYR A 132 -6.01 -4.63 3.52
CA TYR A 132 -7.40 -4.31 3.84
C TYR A 132 -7.64 -4.04 5.33
N ARG A 133 -6.70 -4.31 6.23
CA ARG A 133 -6.78 -3.89 7.63
C ARG A 133 -6.73 -2.38 7.80
N PHE A 134 -6.32 -1.64 6.79
CA PHE A 134 -6.41 -0.18 6.76
C PHE A 134 -7.78 0.33 6.32
N MET A 135 -8.67 -0.59 5.93
CA MET A 135 -10.05 -0.31 5.54
C MET A 135 -11.01 -0.75 6.63
N LYS A 136 -12.23 -0.18 6.61
CA LYS A 136 -13.36 -0.63 7.43
C LYS A 136 -14.63 -0.62 6.63
N PRO A 137 -15.61 -1.48 6.97
CA PRO A 137 -16.92 -1.46 6.32
C PRO A 137 -17.65 -0.15 6.62
N SER A 138 -18.46 0.28 5.67
CA SER A 138 -19.48 1.32 5.86
C SER A 138 -20.75 0.89 5.16
N ALA A 139 -21.85 1.62 5.38
CA ALA A 139 -23.13 1.34 4.74
C ALA A 139 -23.04 1.35 3.19
N ASN A 140 -22.05 2.05 2.64
CA ASN A 140 -21.91 2.30 1.20
C ASN A 140 -20.64 1.69 0.59
N GLY A 141 -20.08 0.67 1.25
CA GLY A 141 -18.85 0.02 0.87
C GLY A 141 -17.66 0.36 1.79
N PRO A 142 -16.51 -0.26 1.57
CA PRO A 142 -15.34 -0.06 2.42
C PRO A 142 -14.79 1.36 2.27
N VAL A 143 -14.36 1.92 3.40
CA VAL A 143 -13.70 3.22 3.51
C VAL A 143 -12.39 3.08 4.28
N PHE A 144 -11.49 4.03 4.13
CA PHE A 144 -10.29 4.07 4.97
C PHE A 144 -10.66 4.23 6.45
N LYS A 145 -9.93 3.56 7.30
CA LYS A 145 -9.92 3.84 8.74
C LYS A 145 -9.45 5.27 9.00
N SER A 146 -9.81 5.81 10.15
CA SER A 146 -9.30 7.11 10.60
C SER A 146 -7.79 7.05 10.85
N PRO A 147 -7.07 8.20 10.85
CA PRO A 147 -5.65 8.25 11.19
C PRO A 147 -5.30 7.56 12.52
N HIS A 148 -6.17 7.64 13.52
CA HIS A 148 -5.96 6.96 14.82
C HIS A 148 -6.09 5.45 14.72
N GLU A 149 -7.10 4.94 14.01
CA GLU A 149 -7.28 3.51 13.76
C GLU A 149 -6.11 2.95 12.95
N ILE A 150 -5.63 3.67 11.91
CA ILE A 150 -4.48 3.27 11.11
C ILE A 150 -3.22 3.18 11.99
N ARG A 151 -2.97 4.17 12.84
CA ARG A 151 -1.84 4.12 13.79
C ARG A 151 -1.94 2.94 14.76
N ALA A 152 -3.14 2.60 15.23
CA ALA A 152 -3.35 1.44 16.10
C ALA A 152 -3.04 0.12 15.38
N GLU A 153 -3.45 -0.02 14.10
CA GLU A 153 -3.08 -1.18 13.28
C GLU A 153 -1.56 -1.29 13.12
N CYS A 154 -0.89 -0.19 12.81
CA CYS A 154 0.56 -0.15 12.68
C CYS A 154 1.26 -0.51 13.99
N ALA A 155 0.80 0.04 15.11
CA ALA A 155 1.35 -0.25 16.44
C ALA A 155 1.23 -1.74 16.82
N SER A 156 0.16 -2.42 16.37
CA SER A 156 -0.02 -3.87 16.60
C SER A 156 1.07 -4.73 15.96
N ALA A 157 1.70 -4.22 14.89
CA ALA A 157 2.86 -4.82 14.23
C ALA A 157 4.19 -4.17 14.63
N GLY A 158 4.19 -3.29 15.64
CA GLY A 158 5.36 -2.59 16.12
C GLY A 158 5.86 -1.48 15.17
N VAL A 159 5.02 -0.99 14.25
CA VAL A 159 5.36 0.07 13.28
C VAL A 159 4.90 1.42 13.84
N LYS A 160 5.80 2.40 13.87
CA LYS A 160 5.58 3.72 14.45
C LYS A 160 5.59 4.81 13.39
N PRO A 161 4.94 5.98 13.63
CA PRO A 161 4.90 7.08 12.67
C PRO A 161 6.25 7.70 12.30
N ASP A 162 7.26 7.56 13.16
CA ASP A 162 8.62 8.04 12.98
C ASP A 162 9.58 7.00 12.35
N ASP A 163 9.11 5.77 12.12
CA ASP A 163 9.89 4.77 11.42
C ASP A 163 10.03 5.12 9.92
N THR A 164 11.17 4.77 9.32
CA THR A 164 11.30 4.66 7.87
C THR A 164 10.63 3.35 7.43
N VAL A 165 9.58 3.44 6.62
CA VAL A 165 8.75 2.29 6.20
C VAL A 165 8.87 2.04 4.70
N TYR A 166 9.37 0.86 4.33
CA TYR A 166 9.42 0.37 2.98
C TYR A 166 8.31 -0.65 2.74
N LEU A 167 7.34 -0.26 1.90
CA LEU A 167 6.16 -1.07 1.59
C LEU A 167 6.42 -1.99 0.41
N TYR A 168 5.90 -3.20 0.48
CA TYR A 168 5.79 -4.07 -0.69
C TYR A 168 4.53 -4.94 -0.64
N CYS A 169 4.08 -5.36 -1.82
CA CYS A 169 3.04 -6.37 -1.96
C CYS A 169 3.43 -7.39 -3.05
N PHE A 170 2.56 -7.69 -4.00
CA PHE A 170 2.94 -8.51 -5.16
C PHE A 170 3.50 -7.66 -6.32
N LYS A 171 2.82 -6.54 -6.69
CA LYS A 171 3.26 -5.61 -7.75
C LYS A 171 2.67 -4.20 -7.58
N GLY A 172 2.66 -3.67 -6.37
CA GLY A 172 2.43 -2.27 -6.05
C GLY A 172 0.99 -1.84 -5.79
N ALA A 173 -0.06 -2.54 -6.23
CA ALA A 173 -1.44 -2.07 -6.08
C ALA A 173 -1.89 -2.00 -4.61
N ARG A 174 -1.82 -3.12 -3.87
CA ARG A 174 -2.15 -3.19 -2.45
C ARG A 174 -1.25 -2.29 -1.60
N ALA A 175 0.05 -2.24 -1.92
CA ALA A 175 0.99 -1.35 -1.25
C ALA A 175 0.68 0.13 -1.48
N SER A 176 0.12 0.52 -2.63
CA SER A 176 -0.31 1.90 -2.88
C SER A 176 -1.49 2.30 -2.00
N ASN A 177 -2.42 1.38 -1.70
CA ASN A 177 -3.50 1.61 -0.73
C ASN A 177 -2.90 1.88 0.66
N THR A 178 -1.98 1.03 1.12
CA THR A 178 -1.30 1.22 2.40
C THR A 178 -0.46 2.49 2.42
N PHE A 179 0.22 2.84 1.32
CA PHE A 179 0.97 4.10 1.20
C PHE A 179 0.07 5.30 1.50
N LEU A 180 -1.10 5.38 0.85
CA LEU A 180 -2.05 6.46 1.11
C LEU A 180 -2.54 6.46 2.56
N ALA A 181 -2.87 5.29 3.11
CA ALA A 181 -3.31 5.16 4.51
C ALA A 181 -2.26 5.68 5.50
N LEU A 182 -0.99 5.28 5.35
CA LEU A 182 0.10 5.71 6.22
C LEU A 182 0.37 7.21 6.09
N LYS A 183 0.37 7.76 4.87
CA LYS A 183 0.53 9.21 4.65
C LYS A 183 -0.60 10.00 5.32
N GLN A 184 -1.85 9.56 5.25
CA GLN A 184 -2.97 10.17 5.96
C GLN A 184 -2.86 10.05 7.48
N ALA A 185 -2.25 8.97 7.98
CA ALA A 185 -2.02 8.76 9.39
C ALA A 185 -0.80 9.55 9.94
N GLY A 186 -0.10 10.30 9.09
CA GLY A 186 1.01 11.16 9.49
C GLY A 186 2.36 10.46 9.61
N PHE A 187 2.54 9.32 8.93
CA PHE A 187 3.86 8.69 8.83
C PHE A 187 4.79 9.57 7.97
N ALA A 188 5.96 9.89 8.50
CA ALA A 188 6.88 10.84 7.88
C ALA A 188 7.55 10.27 6.63
N ASP A 189 8.22 9.12 6.75
CA ASP A 189 8.98 8.47 5.70
C ASP A 189 8.35 7.14 5.30
N VAL A 190 7.56 7.17 4.22
CA VAL A 190 6.92 5.99 3.63
C VAL A 190 7.30 5.92 2.17
N ARG A 191 7.94 4.82 1.78
CA ARG A 191 8.37 4.56 0.41
C ARG A 191 7.87 3.18 -0.03
N MET A 192 7.82 2.93 -1.32
CA MET A 192 7.31 1.68 -1.83
C MET A 192 8.26 1.03 -2.84
N TYR A 193 8.57 -0.22 -2.61
CA TYR A 193 9.19 -1.09 -3.58
C TYR A 193 8.15 -1.56 -4.60
N PHE A 194 8.11 -0.86 -5.76
CA PHE A 194 7.06 -1.07 -6.74
C PHE A 194 7.15 -2.45 -7.42
N GLY A 195 8.37 -2.95 -7.70
CA GLY A 195 8.62 -4.30 -8.24
C GLY A 195 8.09 -5.41 -7.34
N SER A 196 8.15 -5.19 -6.02
CA SER A 196 7.53 -6.03 -4.99
C SER A 196 7.95 -7.51 -5.08
N TRP A 197 7.14 -8.40 -4.52
CA TRP A 197 7.41 -9.85 -4.54
C TRP A 197 7.52 -10.42 -5.96
N ASN A 198 6.79 -9.87 -6.92
CA ASN A 198 6.86 -10.31 -8.31
C ASN A 198 8.27 -10.15 -8.92
N GLU A 199 8.99 -9.11 -8.56
CA GLU A 199 10.39 -8.95 -8.98
C GLU A 199 11.33 -9.75 -8.08
N TRP A 200 11.21 -9.62 -6.76
CA TRP A 200 12.08 -10.25 -5.78
C TRP A 200 12.12 -11.78 -5.90
N SER A 201 10.97 -12.40 -6.07
CA SER A 201 10.85 -13.86 -6.14
C SER A 201 11.49 -14.48 -7.37
N ARG A 202 11.78 -13.70 -8.41
CA ARG A 202 12.34 -14.19 -9.69
C ARG A 202 13.86 -14.23 -9.71
N ASP A 203 14.51 -13.62 -8.75
CA ASP A 203 15.96 -13.72 -8.59
C ASP A 203 16.28 -14.69 -7.44
N ASP A 204 16.77 -15.86 -7.76
CA ASP A 204 17.06 -16.96 -6.83
C ASP A 204 18.23 -16.65 -5.87
N LYS A 205 19.03 -15.63 -6.19
CA LYS A 205 20.14 -15.16 -5.34
C LYS A 205 19.64 -14.31 -4.18
N LEU A 206 18.44 -13.74 -4.27
CA LEU A 206 17.90 -12.87 -3.23
C LEU A 206 17.38 -13.69 -2.05
N PRO A 207 17.68 -13.28 -0.81
CA PRO A 207 17.26 -14.01 0.38
C PRO A 207 15.74 -13.92 0.57
N ILE A 208 15.18 -14.99 1.11
CA ILE A 208 13.78 -15.07 1.50
C ILE A 208 13.63 -15.79 2.85
N GLU A 209 12.57 -15.44 3.58
CA GLU A 209 12.06 -16.26 4.67
C GLU A 209 10.81 -17.01 4.20
N SER A 210 10.65 -18.26 4.62
CA SER A 210 9.49 -19.10 4.30
C SER A 210 8.91 -19.76 5.54
N GLY A 211 7.70 -20.28 5.43
CA GLY A 211 6.98 -20.93 6.52
C GLY A 211 6.38 -19.93 7.51
N LEU A 212 5.81 -20.46 8.60
CA LEU A 212 5.21 -19.64 9.65
C LEU A 212 6.26 -18.75 10.32
N PRO A 213 5.99 -17.45 10.48
CA PRO A 213 6.90 -16.59 11.20
C PRO A 213 6.98 -17.03 12.66
N LEU A 214 8.21 -17.17 13.18
CA LEU A 214 8.43 -17.46 14.59
C LEU A 214 8.07 -16.22 15.41
N VAL A 215 6.87 -16.17 15.94
CA VAL A 215 6.45 -15.13 16.88
C VAL A 215 7.11 -15.43 18.23
N LYS A 216 8.15 -14.69 18.57
CA LYS A 216 8.67 -14.67 19.94
C LYS A 216 7.69 -13.86 20.79
N PHE A 217 6.73 -14.53 21.41
CA PHE A 217 5.93 -13.86 22.44
C PHE A 217 6.87 -13.42 23.57
N PRO A 218 6.83 -12.16 24.01
CA PRO A 218 7.57 -11.77 25.22
C PRO A 218 7.06 -12.64 26.36
N LYS A 219 7.99 -13.20 27.16
CA LYS A 219 7.62 -13.92 28.37
C LYS A 219 6.71 -13.01 29.20
N LYS A 220 5.49 -13.46 29.50
CA LYS A 220 4.62 -12.75 30.44
C LYS A 220 5.44 -12.38 31.67
N PRO A 221 5.47 -11.11 32.10
CA PRO A 221 6.03 -10.80 33.41
C PRO A 221 5.26 -11.64 34.44
N ALA A 222 5.99 -12.28 35.35
CA ALA A 222 5.36 -13.01 36.44
C ALA A 222 4.41 -12.05 37.14
N LEU A 223 3.11 -12.40 37.21
CA LEU A 223 2.17 -11.67 38.05
C LEU A 223 2.70 -11.78 39.47
N ALA A 224 3.19 -10.68 40.05
CA ALA A 224 3.40 -10.59 41.47
C ALA A 224 2.02 -10.66 42.13
N LEU A 225 1.67 -11.83 42.67
CA LEU A 225 0.53 -11.94 43.59
C LEU A 225 0.89 -11.06 44.77
N ALA A 226 0.19 -9.92 44.89
CA ALA A 226 0.23 -9.15 46.12
C ALA A 226 -0.38 -10.02 47.25
N ALA A 227 0.44 -10.28 48.25
CA ALA A 227 0.02 -10.96 49.48
C ALA A 227 -0.83 -10.00 50.35
#